data_56303727ab3454d6dd445b55674fb441
#
_entry.id   56303727ab3454d6dd445b55674fb441
#
_cell.length_a   1.000
_cell.length_b   1.000
_cell.length_c   1.000
_cell.angle_alpha   90.00
_cell.angle_beta   90.00
_cell.angle_gamma   90.00
#
_symmetry.space_group_name_H-M   'P 1'
#
loop_
_entity.id
_entity.type
_entity.pdbx_description
1 polymer ?
#
loop_
_entity_poly.entity_id
_entity_poly.type
_entity_poly.pdbx_seq_one_letter_code
_entity_poly.pdbx_strand_id
1 'polypeptide(L)'
;MSDKRENYLSWDEYFMMNALLISARSKDPHNRVGACIVNSDNKVLSVGYNGLPKGMNDDTFDWASSGEKTGIKKDVKDYYVVHAERNAILNYRGSLDDLKGSTLYVTWFPCTECTKEIIQVGIKKVVYLRMYSKKELVDISKIMLNHAGVEVVCYGIDDITKEEVESVTDDVLSLAKKLSSLGYQAYSFSGGFY
;
A
#
# COMPACT_ATOMS: atom_id res chain seq x y z
N MET A 1 -11.65 13.37 36.99
CA MET A 1 -11.63 12.35 35.94
C MET A 1 -11.29 13.06 34.65
N SER A 2 -10.48 12.48 33.79
CA SER A 2 -10.07 13.12 32.53
C SER A 2 -11.21 12.97 31.51
N ASP A 3 -11.66 14.08 30.91
CA ASP A 3 -12.67 14.10 29.82
C ASP A 3 -12.02 13.68 28.47
N LYS A 4 -10.96 12.89 28.51
CA LYS A 4 -10.26 12.40 27.33
C LYS A 4 -11.19 11.52 26.51
N ARG A 5 -11.27 11.77 25.20
CA ARG A 5 -11.97 10.89 24.26
C ARG A 5 -11.30 9.51 24.25
N GLU A 6 -12.06 8.45 24.49
CA GLU A 6 -11.56 7.08 24.51
C GLU A 6 -11.67 6.35 23.17
N ASN A 7 -12.64 6.74 22.34
CA ASN A 7 -12.85 6.17 21.01
C ASN A 7 -11.99 6.91 19.98
N TYR A 8 -10.73 6.50 19.83
CA TYR A 8 -9.78 6.96 18.81
C TYR A 8 -9.01 5.77 18.25
N LEU A 9 -8.50 5.91 17.02
CA LEU A 9 -7.73 4.85 16.36
C LEU A 9 -6.42 4.58 17.10
N SER A 10 -6.07 3.32 17.27
CA SER A 10 -4.71 2.90 17.58
C SER A 10 -3.75 3.25 16.43
N TRP A 11 -2.46 3.21 16.70
CA TRP A 11 -1.46 3.47 15.65
C TRP A 11 -1.52 2.44 14.53
N ASP A 12 -1.71 1.16 14.84
CA ASP A 12 -1.81 0.10 13.83
C ASP A 12 -3.07 0.27 12.96
N GLU A 13 -4.23 0.62 13.55
CA GLU A 13 -5.43 0.96 12.79
C GLU A 13 -5.19 2.15 11.87
N TYR A 14 -4.61 3.23 12.38
CA TYR A 14 -4.32 4.42 11.60
C TYR A 14 -3.41 4.13 10.42
N PHE A 15 -2.32 3.37 10.61
CA PHE A 15 -1.36 3.09 9.54
C PHE A 15 -1.89 2.08 8.53
N MET A 16 -2.65 1.08 8.95
CA MET A 16 -3.30 0.15 8.02
C MET A 16 -4.38 0.87 7.20
N MET A 17 -5.13 1.80 7.81
CA MET A 17 -6.07 2.65 7.08
C MET A 17 -5.36 3.57 6.07
N ASN A 18 -4.16 4.08 6.35
CA ASN A 18 -3.36 4.80 5.36
C ASN A 18 -2.97 3.91 4.17
N ALA A 19 -2.59 2.65 4.43
CA ALA A 19 -2.30 1.68 3.36
C ALA A 19 -3.56 1.38 2.53
N LEU A 20 -4.72 1.21 3.15
CA LEU A 20 -6.01 1.04 2.47
C LEU A 20 -6.39 2.28 1.66
N LEU A 21 -6.28 3.48 2.23
CA LEU A 21 -6.62 4.73 1.56
C LEU A 21 -5.76 4.93 0.30
N ILE A 22 -4.46 4.71 0.38
CA ILE A 22 -3.59 4.88 -0.79
C ILE A 22 -3.84 3.80 -1.86
N SER A 23 -4.30 2.59 -1.49
CA SER A 23 -4.66 1.54 -2.45
C SER A 23 -5.79 1.99 -3.39
N ALA A 24 -6.69 2.89 -2.95
CA ALA A 24 -7.75 3.46 -3.77
C ALA A 24 -7.23 4.32 -4.94
N ARG A 25 -5.93 4.67 -4.96
CA ARG A 25 -5.27 5.32 -6.10
C ARG A 25 -4.89 4.34 -7.21
N SER A 26 -4.84 3.05 -6.92
CA SER A 26 -4.53 2.04 -7.94
C SER A 26 -5.61 2.01 -9.02
N LYS A 27 -5.17 1.99 -10.27
CA LYS A 27 -6.03 1.81 -11.45
C LYS A 27 -6.16 0.34 -11.86
N ASP A 28 -5.49 -0.56 -11.14
CA ASP A 28 -5.56 -2.00 -11.38
C ASP A 28 -6.99 -2.51 -11.15
N PRO A 29 -7.65 -3.06 -12.19
CA PRO A 29 -9.04 -3.52 -12.07
C PRO A 29 -9.19 -4.81 -11.26
N HIS A 30 -8.07 -5.51 -10.97
CA HIS A 30 -8.09 -6.83 -10.32
C HIS A 30 -7.59 -6.78 -8.88
N ASN A 31 -6.51 -6.02 -8.62
CA ASN A 31 -5.87 -6.00 -7.31
C ASN A 31 -5.42 -4.58 -6.95
N ARG A 32 -6.11 -3.94 -6.03
CA ARG A 32 -5.73 -2.65 -5.47
C ARG A 32 -4.88 -2.88 -4.24
N VAL A 33 -3.60 -2.56 -4.32
CA VAL A 33 -2.64 -2.75 -3.23
C VAL A 33 -2.09 -1.40 -2.78
N GLY A 34 -1.98 -1.23 -1.47
CA GLY A 34 -1.38 -0.05 -0.86
C GLY A 34 -0.39 -0.41 0.22
N ALA A 35 0.60 0.44 0.39
CA ALA A 35 1.67 0.29 1.36
C ALA A 35 1.96 1.62 2.07
N CYS A 36 2.28 1.57 3.36
CA CYS A 36 2.63 2.71 4.19
C CYS A 36 3.86 2.35 5.03
N ILE A 37 4.94 3.12 4.90
CA ILE A 37 6.18 2.96 5.69
C ILE A 37 6.17 3.97 6.83
N VAL A 38 6.43 3.49 8.05
CA VAL A 38 6.35 4.27 9.29
C VAL A 38 7.61 4.07 10.11
N ASN A 39 8.16 5.14 10.68
CA ASN A 39 9.31 5.04 11.58
C ASN A 39 8.91 4.72 13.03
N SER A 40 9.90 4.50 13.90
CA SER A 40 9.71 4.23 15.33
C SER A 40 9.00 5.34 16.11
N ASP A 41 8.98 6.58 15.57
CA ASP A 41 8.30 7.72 16.19
C ASP A 41 6.84 7.87 15.72
N ASN A 42 6.28 6.85 15.10
CA ASN A 42 4.93 6.86 14.52
C ASN A 42 4.72 7.94 13.43
N LYS A 43 5.78 8.25 12.65
CA LYS A 43 5.67 9.17 11.52
C LYS A 43 5.63 8.39 10.22
N VAL A 44 4.65 8.70 9.38
CA VAL A 44 4.58 8.17 8.03
C VAL A 44 5.77 8.74 7.23
N LEU A 45 6.64 7.87 6.77
CA LEU A 45 7.79 8.21 5.94
C LEU A 45 7.41 8.27 4.46
N SER A 46 6.65 7.30 4.00
CA SER A 46 6.24 7.18 2.61
C SER A 46 5.01 6.31 2.47
N VAL A 47 4.32 6.47 1.33
CA VAL A 47 3.22 5.62 0.91
C VAL A 47 3.40 5.22 -0.56
N GLY A 48 2.83 4.09 -0.94
CA GLY A 48 2.86 3.58 -2.30
C GLY A 48 1.61 2.79 -2.64
N TYR A 49 1.25 2.73 -3.91
CA TYR A 49 0.21 1.86 -4.44
C TYR A 49 0.71 1.20 -5.72
N ASN A 50 0.12 0.07 -6.09
CA ASN A 50 0.51 -0.62 -7.31
C ASN A 50 0.01 0.11 -8.56
N GLY A 51 0.88 0.27 -9.54
CA GLY A 51 0.56 1.00 -10.77
C GLY A 51 1.67 0.90 -11.82
N LEU A 52 1.40 1.40 -13.01
CA LEU A 52 2.40 1.46 -14.08
C LEU A 52 3.56 2.38 -13.72
N PRO A 53 4.75 2.15 -14.25
CA PRO A 53 5.89 3.05 -14.11
C PRO A 53 5.54 4.47 -14.57
N LYS A 54 6.16 5.46 -13.92
CA LYS A 54 5.99 6.86 -14.27
C LYS A 54 6.33 7.10 -15.75
N GLY A 55 5.40 7.72 -16.46
CA GLY A 55 5.54 8.03 -17.89
C GLY A 55 4.82 7.03 -18.83
N MET A 56 4.38 5.89 -18.31
CA MET A 56 3.46 5.03 -19.06
C MET A 56 2.03 5.59 -18.97
N ASN A 57 1.29 5.48 -20.09
CA ASN A 57 -0.09 5.97 -20.15
C ASN A 57 -1.07 4.86 -19.70
N ASP A 58 -1.71 5.05 -18.56
CA ASP A 58 -2.70 4.13 -17.99
C ASP A 58 -3.93 3.91 -18.90
N ASP A 59 -4.29 4.90 -19.73
CA ASP A 59 -5.51 4.86 -20.53
C ASP A 59 -5.31 4.06 -21.83
N THR A 60 -4.06 3.89 -22.26
CA THR A 60 -3.70 3.16 -23.49
C THR A 60 -3.07 1.81 -23.23
N PHE A 61 -2.72 1.52 -21.97
CA PHE A 61 -2.12 0.24 -21.59
C PHE A 61 -3.20 -0.81 -21.32
N ASP A 62 -3.00 -2.04 -21.81
CA ASP A 62 -3.89 -3.15 -21.52
C ASP A 62 -3.65 -3.69 -20.10
N TRP A 63 -4.67 -3.59 -19.25
CA TRP A 63 -4.66 -4.08 -17.87
C TRP A 63 -5.03 -5.57 -17.76
N ALA A 64 -4.87 -6.36 -18.82
CA ALA A 64 -5.14 -7.79 -18.77
C ALA A 64 -4.25 -8.49 -17.72
N SER A 65 -4.85 -9.38 -16.94
CA SER A 65 -4.15 -10.16 -15.92
C SER A 65 -3.56 -11.47 -16.45
N SER A 66 -3.99 -11.90 -17.64
CA SER A 66 -3.49 -13.10 -18.31
C SER A 66 -3.34 -12.86 -19.81
N GLY A 67 -2.33 -13.46 -20.41
CA GLY A 67 -2.17 -13.46 -21.86
C GLY A 67 -3.16 -14.36 -22.61
N GLU A 68 -4.27 -14.74 -21.99
CA GLU A 68 -5.25 -15.69 -22.57
C GLU A 68 -5.88 -15.19 -23.87
N LYS A 69 -6.06 -13.87 -24.01
CA LYS A 69 -6.65 -13.30 -25.22
C LYS A 69 -5.69 -13.27 -26.40
N THR A 70 -4.40 -13.13 -26.17
CA THR A 70 -3.39 -12.97 -27.22
C THR A 70 -2.37 -14.11 -27.24
N GLY A 71 -2.29 -14.90 -26.18
CA GLY A 71 -1.26 -15.92 -25.98
C GLY A 71 0.14 -15.34 -25.72
N ILE A 72 0.27 -14.03 -25.59
CA ILE A 72 1.56 -13.33 -25.50
C ILE A 72 1.77 -12.84 -24.06
N LYS A 73 2.82 -13.35 -23.39
CA LYS A 73 3.17 -12.93 -22.02
C LYS A 73 3.41 -11.42 -21.86
N LYS A 74 3.83 -10.73 -22.91
CA LYS A 74 4.06 -9.27 -22.89
C LYS A 74 2.80 -8.45 -22.65
N ASP A 75 1.61 -9.05 -22.83
CA ASP A 75 0.33 -8.38 -22.63
C ASP A 75 -0.20 -8.57 -21.19
N VAL A 76 0.60 -9.20 -20.32
CA VAL A 76 0.24 -9.43 -18.92
C VAL A 76 0.71 -8.26 -18.06
N LYS A 77 -0.22 -7.54 -17.45
CA LYS A 77 0.05 -6.37 -16.61
C LYS A 77 1.10 -6.60 -15.52
N ASP A 78 1.17 -7.82 -14.97
CA ASP A 78 2.05 -8.16 -13.85
C ASP A 78 3.55 -8.00 -14.18
N TYR A 79 3.93 -7.96 -15.47
CA TYR A 79 5.31 -7.67 -15.89
C TYR A 79 5.63 -6.17 -15.89
N TYR A 80 4.63 -5.30 -15.86
CA TYR A 80 4.79 -3.86 -15.99
C TYR A 80 4.42 -3.08 -14.73
N VAL A 81 3.56 -3.66 -13.89
CA VAL A 81 3.08 -3.00 -12.68
C VAL A 81 4.18 -2.96 -11.62
N VAL A 82 4.49 -1.78 -11.13
CA VAL A 82 5.32 -1.60 -9.94
C VAL A 82 4.45 -1.84 -8.72
N HIS A 83 4.88 -2.73 -7.83
CA HIS A 83 4.15 -3.09 -6.63
C HIS A 83 4.11 -1.94 -5.61
N ALA A 84 3.12 -1.96 -4.73
CA ALA A 84 2.88 -0.91 -3.75
C ALA A 84 4.06 -0.73 -2.79
N GLU A 85 4.67 -1.81 -2.34
CA GLU A 85 5.82 -1.83 -1.43
C GLU A 85 7.04 -1.16 -2.09
N ARG A 86 7.34 -1.55 -3.34
CA ARG A 86 8.40 -0.93 -4.15
C ARG A 86 8.13 0.55 -4.36
N ASN A 87 6.90 0.94 -4.70
CA ASN A 87 6.54 2.34 -4.86
C ASN A 87 6.66 3.11 -3.54
N ALA A 88 6.32 2.52 -2.40
CA ALA A 88 6.52 3.15 -1.10
C ALA A 88 8.01 3.43 -0.83
N ILE A 89 8.90 2.46 -1.13
CA ILE A 89 10.36 2.64 -1.01
C ILE A 89 10.85 3.73 -1.97
N LEU A 90 10.46 3.68 -3.25
CA LEU A 90 10.90 4.62 -4.28
C LEU A 90 10.33 6.05 -4.11
N ASN A 91 9.18 6.20 -3.47
CA ASN A 91 8.57 7.49 -3.18
C ASN A 91 9.21 8.20 -1.98
N TYR A 92 9.97 7.48 -1.15
CA TYR A 92 10.69 8.09 -0.05
C TYR A 92 11.75 9.07 -0.59
N ARG A 93 11.81 10.28 0.00
CA ARG A 93 12.66 11.38 -0.50
C ARG A 93 13.86 11.68 0.40
N GLY A 94 14.00 10.95 1.51
CA GLY A 94 15.20 11.01 2.36
C GLY A 94 16.26 9.99 1.95
N SER A 95 17.17 9.69 2.86
CA SER A 95 18.13 8.61 2.69
C SER A 95 17.45 7.25 2.87
N LEU A 96 17.80 6.25 2.05
CA LEU A 96 17.31 4.88 2.26
C LEU A 96 17.72 4.34 3.64
N ASP A 97 18.78 4.86 4.24
CA ASP A 97 19.17 4.52 5.61
C ASP A 97 18.12 4.90 6.67
N ASP A 98 17.28 5.91 6.39
CA ASP A 98 16.20 6.32 7.29
C ASP A 98 15.06 5.28 7.35
N LEU A 99 15.01 4.35 6.39
CA LEU A 99 14.05 3.25 6.37
C LEU A 99 14.46 2.10 7.29
N LYS A 100 15.70 2.08 7.79
CA LYS A 100 16.17 1.06 8.73
C LYS A 100 15.36 1.10 10.02
N GLY A 101 14.91 -0.08 10.46
CA GLY A 101 14.12 -0.20 11.68
C GLY A 101 12.66 0.22 11.55
N SER A 102 12.22 0.69 10.38
CA SER A 102 10.83 1.07 10.13
C SER A 102 9.89 -0.13 10.04
N THR A 103 8.59 0.16 10.08
CA THR A 103 7.48 -0.78 9.89
C THR A 103 6.82 -0.51 8.54
N LEU A 104 6.57 -1.56 7.78
CA LEU A 104 5.76 -1.54 6.57
C LEU A 104 4.35 -2.07 6.87
N TYR A 105 3.33 -1.25 6.66
CA TYR A 105 1.94 -1.67 6.60
C TYR A 105 1.54 -1.87 5.14
N VAL A 106 0.98 -3.02 4.80
CA VAL A 106 0.63 -3.36 3.43
C VAL A 106 -0.67 -4.14 3.37
N THR A 107 -1.52 -3.85 2.38
CA THR A 107 -2.82 -4.51 2.27
C THR A 107 -2.74 -5.96 1.80
N TRP A 108 -1.65 -6.35 1.13
CA TRP A 108 -1.36 -7.71 0.72
C TRP A 108 0.03 -8.13 1.18
N PHE A 109 0.19 -9.41 1.56
CA PHE A 109 1.49 -9.94 1.95
C PHE A 109 2.53 -9.75 0.84
N PRO A 110 3.79 -9.32 1.14
CA PRO A 110 4.79 -9.04 0.12
C PRO A 110 5.17 -10.27 -0.70
N CYS A 111 5.27 -10.11 -2.02
CA CYS A 111 5.82 -11.14 -2.89
C CYS A 111 7.33 -11.29 -2.68
N THR A 112 7.93 -12.33 -3.27
CA THR A 112 9.37 -12.64 -3.12
C THR A 112 10.27 -11.49 -3.55
N GLU A 113 9.93 -10.73 -4.61
CA GLU A 113 10.73 -9.59 -5.07
C GLU A 113 10.65 -8.41 -4.09
N CYS A 114 9.43 -8.02 -3.68
CA CYS A 114 9.26 -6.97 -2.69
C CYS A 114 9.89 -7.34 -1.34
N THR A 115 9.83 -8.61 -0.96
CA THR A 115 10.48 -9.11 0.27
C THR A 115 11.99 -8.85 0.26
N LYS A 116 12.67 -9.08 -0.85
CA LYS A 116 14.11 -8.80 -0.99
C LYS A 116 14.42 -7.31 -0.80
N GLU A 117 13.58 -6.45 -1.37
CA GLU A 117 13.75 -5.00 -1.24
C GLU A 117 13.49 -4.50 0.20
N ILE A 118 12.42 -5.01 0.83
CA ILE A 118 12.08 -4.73 2.25
C ILE A 118 13.28 -5.06 3.15
N ILE A 119 13.87 -6.23 2.97
CA ILE A 119 15.05 -6.66 3.74
C ILE A 119 16.24 -5.76 3.42
N GLN A 120 16.50 -5.46 2.14
CA GLN A 120 17.66 -4.72 1.69
C GLN A 120 17.68 -3.28 2.22
N VAL A 121 16.53 -2.60 2.33
CA VAL A 121 16.42 -1.26 2.92
C VAL A 121 16.34 -1.28 4.45
N GLY A 122 16.35 -2.45 5.08
CA GLY A 122 16.43 -2.63 6.52
C GLY A 122 15.13 -2.43 7.28
N ILE A 123 13.96 -2.52 6.63
CA ILE A 123 12.66 -2.57 7.31
C ILE A 123 12.66 -3.77 8.27
N LYS A 124 12.17 -3.58 9.50
CA LYS A 124 12.24 -4.59 10.57
C LYS A 124 10.90 -5.19 10.96
N LYS A 125 9.80 -4.63 10.49
CA LYS A 125 8.46 -5.16 10.74
C LYS A 125 7.60 -5.01 9.48
N VAL A 126 6.86 -6.07 9.17
CA VAL A 126 5.82 -6.08 8.13
C VAL A 126 4.48 -6.41 8.78
N VAL A 127 3.53 -5.51 8.66
CA VAL A 127 2.14 -5.71 9.08
C VAL A 127 1.30 -5.81 7.83
N TYR A 128 0.68 -6.96 7.60
CA TYR A 128 -0.11 -7.20 6.40
C TYR A 128 -1.57 -7.49 6.74
N LEU A 129 -2.48 -7.16 5.81
CA LEU A 129 -3.90 -7.38 5.99
C LEU A 129 -4.35 -8.73 5.41
N ARG A 130 -3.78 -9.14 4.27
CA ARG A 130 -4.22 -10.30 3.51
C ARG A 130 -3.06 -11.05 2.85
N MET A 131 -3.22 -12.38 2.66
CA MET A 131 -2.25 -13.23 1.95
C MET A 131 -2.66 -13.53 0.51
N TYR A 132 -1.67 -13.87 -0.33
CA TYR A 132 -1.91 -14.46 -1.65
C TYR A 132 -2.37 -15.91 -1.54
N SER A 133 -3.12 -16.36 -2.55
CA SER A 133 -3.49 -17.77 -2.71
C SER A 133 -2.31 -18.70 -3.08
N LYS A 134 -1.20 -18.14 -3.63
CA LYS A 134 0.00 -18.90 -4.02
C LYS A 134 0.87 -19.21 -2.79
N LYS A 135 0.49 -20.24 -2.03
CA LYS A 135 1.10 -20.62 -0.76
C LYS A 135 2.62 -20.77 -0.84
N GLU A 136 3.15 -21.41 -1.89
CA GLU A 136 4.60 -21.63 -2.04
C GLU A 136 5.39 -20.31 -2.06
N LEU A 137 4.94 -19.29 -2.79
CA LEU A 137 5.59 -17.97 -2.84
C LEU A 137 5.50 -17.23 -1.51
N VAL A 138 4.38 -17.38 -0.79
CA VAL A 138 4.21 -16.85 0.56
C VAL A 138 5.21 -17.49 1.52
N ASP A 139 5.36 -18.81 1.47
CA ASP A 139 6.30 -19.56 2.34
C ASP A 139 7.75 -19.13 2.07
N ILE A 140 8.15 -18.96 0.80
CA ILE A 140 9.48 -18.45 0.44
C ILE A 140 9.72 -17.05 1.02
N SER A 141 8.75 -16.15 0.88
CA SER A 141 8.83 -14.79 1.45
C SER A 141 8.93 -14.82 2.98
N LYS A 142 8.15 -15.66 3.65
CA LYS A 142 8.23 -15.87 5.12
C LYS A 142 9.61 -16.37 5.56
N ILE A 143 10.17 -17.33 4.83
CA ILE A 143 11.52 -17.85 5.12
C ILE A 143 12.56 -16.71 5.04
N MET A 144 12.53 -15.90 3.98
CA MET A 144 13.45 -14.78 3.81
C MET A 144 13.31 -13.73 4.93
N LEU A 145 12.08 -13.32 5.26
CA LEU A 145 11.80 -12.35 6.32
C LEU A 145 12.29 -12.85 7.67
N ASN A 146 12.00 -14.11 7.99
CA ASN A 146 12.44 -14.73 9.24
C ASN A 146 13.97 -14.80 9.36
N HIS A 147 14.68 -15.23 8.31
CA HIS A 147 16.14 -15.27 8.28
C HIS A 147 16.78 -13.88 8.43
N ALA A 148 16.12 -12.83 7.93
CA ALA A 148 16.58 -11.45 8.07
C ALA A 148 16.19 -10.80 9.41
N GLY A 149 15.48 -11.52 10.27
CA GLY A 149 15.00 -11.02 11.56
C GLY A 149 13.96 -9.90 11.39
N VAL A 150 13.11 -10.01 10.36
CA VAL A 150 11.97 -9.11 10.14
C VAL A 150 10.75 -9.71 10.82
N GLU A 151 10.16 -8.95 11.75
CA GLU A 151 8.89 -9.32 12.39
C GLU A 151 7.75 -9.30 11.38
N VAL A 152 6.90 -10.32 11.38
CA VAL A 152 5.75 -10.42 10.48
C VAL A 152 4.48 -10.55 11.28
N VAL A 153 3.54 -9.65 11.10
CA VAL A 153 2.27 -9.59 11.82
C VAL A 153 1.11 -9.58 10.84
N CYS A 154 0.15 -10.47 11.02
CA CYS A 154 -1.14 -10.39 10.36
C CYS A 154 -2.00 -9.36 11.10
N TYR A 155 -2.51 -8.36 10.37
CA TYR A 155 -3.43 -7.38 10.91
C TYR A 155 -4.86 -7.81 10.58
N GLY A 156 -5.57 -8.32 11.58
CA GLY A 156 -6.94 -8.78 11.39
C GLY A 156 -7.08 -10.29 11.50
N ILE A 157 -8.15 -10.81 10.94
CA ILE A 157 -8.45 -12.22 10.94
C ILE A 157 -7.81 -12.83 9.68
N ASP A 158 -7.16 -13.97 9.79
CA ASP A 158 -6.53 -14.69 8.66
C ASP A 158 -7.52 -14.98 7.50
N ASP A 159 -8.82 -14.82 7.72
CA ASP A 159 -9.91 -15.13 6.80
C ASP A 159 -10.56 -13.91 6.15
N ILE A 160 -10.01 -12.69 6.27
CA ILE A 160 -10.58 -11.52 5.59
C ILE A 160 -10.56 -11.73 4.07
N THR A 161 -11.71 -11.68 3.46
CA THR A 161 -11.87 -11.93 2.03
C THR A 161 -11.42 -10.72 1.20
N LYS A 162 -11.16 -10.97 -0.10
CA LYS A 162 -10.86 -9.89 -1.05
C LYS A 162 -12.02 -8.91 -1.15
N GLU A 163 -13.24 -9.44 -1.19
CA GLU A 163 -14.48 -8.69 -1.30
C GLU A 163 -14.69 -7.76 -0.11
N GLU A 164 -14.38 -8.20 1.10
CA GLU A 164 -14.46 -7.37 2.31
C GLU A 164 -13.45 -6.22 2.28
N VAL A 165 -12.20 -6.47 1.89
CA VAL A 165 -11.18 -5.41 1.74
C VAL A 165 -11.56 -4.42 0.64
N GLU A 166 -12.08 -4.92 -0.50
CA GLU A 166 -12.54 -4.07 -1.59
C GLU A 166 -13.76 -3.24 -1.18
N SER A 167 -14.69 -3.81 -0.42
CA SER A 167 -15.85 -3.09 0.13
C SER A 167 -15.40 -1.91 1.00
N VAL A 168 -14.49 -2.13 1.95
CA VAL A 168 -13.94 -1.03 2.78
C VAL A 168 -13.26 0.03 1.93
N THR A 169 -12.52 -0.38 0.90
CA THR A 169 -11.85 0.55 -0.02
C THR A 169 -12.87 1.36 -0.83
N ASP A 170 -13.97 0.75 -1.27
CA ASP A 170 -15.04 1.41 -2.01
C ASP A 170 -15.83 2.37 -1.12
N ASP A 171 -16.04 2.04 0.15
CA ASP A 171 -16.64 2.93 1.14
C ASP A 171 -15.79 4.19 1.36
N VAL A 172 -14.47 4.03 1.50
CA VAL A 172 -13.53 5.16 1.60
C VAL A 172 -13.57 6.02 0.34
N LEU A 173 -13.60 5.40 -0.84
CA LEU A 173 -13.70 6.11 -2.12
C LEU A 173 -15.04 6.85 -2.25
N SER A 174 -16.15 6.22 -1.85
CA SER A 174 -17.48 6.83 -1.84
C SER A 174 -17.52 8.04 -0.91
N LEU A 175 -16.98 7.94 0.30
CA LEU A 175 -16.87 9.04 1.24
C LEU A 175 -16.02 10.19 0.68
N ALA A 176 -14.89 9.90 0.07
CA ALA A 176 -14.03 10.91 -0.53
C ALA A 176 -14.74 11.66 -1.67
N LYS A 177 -15.48 10.94 -2.54
CA LYS A 177 -16.29 11.55 -3.59
C LYS A 177 -17.43 12.42 -3.03
N LYS A 178 -18.08 11.94 -1.97
CA LYS A 178 -19.13 12.72 -1.28
C LYS A 178 -18.57 14.00 -0.69
N LEU A 179 -17.41 13.96 -0.04
CA LEU A 179 -16.75 15.16 0.49
C LEU A 179 -16.38 16.13 -0.64
N SER A 180 -15.90 15.63 -1.78
CA SER A 180 -15.62 16.48 -2.96
C SER A 180 -16.88 17.14 -3.50
N SER A 181 -18.04 16.46 -3.51
CA SER A 181 -19.31 17.01 -3.99
C SER A 181 -19.90 18.08 -3.07
N LEU A 182 -19.49 18.13 -1.79
CA LEU A 182 -19.89 19.18 -0.84
C LEU A 182 -19.20 20.52 -1.08
N GLY A 183 -18.37 20.62 -2.11
CA GLY A 183 -17.71 21.82 -2.57
C GLY A 183 -16.37 22.07 -1.90
N TYR A 184 -15.29 21.65 -2.56
CA TYR A 184 -13.97 22.16 -2.28
C TYR A 184 -13.86 23.56 -2.94
N GLN A 185 -14.05 24.62 -2.17
CA GLN A 185 -13.70 25.97 -2.62
C GLN A 185 -12.25 26.22 -2.23
N ALA A 186 -11.35 26.25 -3.21
CA ALA A 186 -10.01 26.76 -3.01
C ALA A 186 -10.11 28.28 -2.86
N TYR A 187 -9.96 28.79 -1.64
CA TYR A 187 -9.78 30.21 -1.39
C TYR A 187 -8.32 30.56 -1.77
N SER A 188 -8.15 31.23 -2.90
CA SER A 188 -6.87 31.91 -3.17
C SER A 188 -6.82 33.14 -2.29
N PHE A 189 -5.97 33.15 -1.26
CA PHE A 189 -5.61 34.37 -0.55
C PHE A 189 -4.73 35.23 -1.47
N SER A 190 -5.34 36.07 -2.27
CA SER A 190 -4.65 37.21 -2.91
C SER A 190 -4.61 38.38 -1.91
N GLY A 191 -3.95 38.17 -0.77
CA GLY A 191 -3.68 39.22 0.19
C GLY A 191 -2.25 39.73 -0.03
N GLY A 192 -2.11 40.89 -0.70
CA GLY A 192 -0.85 41.58 -0.75
C GLY A 192 -0.42 41.94 0.68
N PHE A 193 0.78 41.53 1.07
CA PHE A 193 1.45 42.09 2.23
C PHE A 193 1.91 43.51 1.85
N TYR A 194 1.37 44.51 2.52
CA TYR A 194 1.98 45.86 2.62
C TYR A 194 3.04 45.81 3.68
#